data_678288cb2c07542ad4787a394b52c547
#
_entry.id   678288cb2c07542ad4787a394b52c547
#
_cell.length_a   1.000
_cell.length_b   1.000
_cell.length_c   1.000
_cell.angle_alpha   90.00
_cell.angle_beta   90.00
_cell.angle_gamma   90.00
#
_symmetry.space_group_name_H-M   'P 1'
#
loop_
_entity.id
_entity.type
_entity.pdbx_description
1 polymer ?
#
loop_
_entity_poly.entity_id
_entity_poly.type
_entity_poly.pdbx_seq_one_letter_code
_entity_poly.pdbx_strand_id
1 'polypeptide(L)'
;RLIMGCNEETGSKCMEHYNEVAEELSCGFTPDASFPCIHGEKGLLQMMAYSKNTKIISADGGFVFNAVCDSSTIVVPAEEGLKERLEAVLAETKLQEYKVTEENGQISIYAKGVPAHASTPTLGVNAIGVTFECLEKAGFKDDFVEFYNTHIGTSCDGEGIGLKFADEYGELTLCNGMIKTENDVISCTIDIRVPVTLKSDEVRRMCESRLEDENGRIEILGIGDALFFPRESPLVNALYKAYTDVTGDTENKPMVIGGGTYAKSLKNIIAFGPEKPGIDYRIHSADEFILVSGMEE
;
A
#
# COMPACT_ATOMS: atom_id res chain seq x y z
N ARG A 1 30.98 0.94 11.82
CA ARG A 1 30.14 1.97 12.50
C ARG A 1 28.73 1.40 12.68
N LEU A 2 28.15 1.51 13.87
CA LEU A 2 26.75 1.27 14.15
C LEU A 2 26.00 2.62 14.14
N ILE A 3 24.88 2.68 13.42
CA ILE A 3 24.01 3.86 13.33
C ILE A 3 22.64 3.43 13.86
N MET A 4 22.09 4.19 14.79
CA MET A 4 20.79 3.91 15.38
C MET A 4 19.88 5.11 15.14
N GLY A 5 18.75 4.88 14.51
CA GLY A 5 17.70 5.86 14.29
C GLY A 5 16.55 5.73 15.29
N CYS A 6 15.59 6.63 15.23
CA CYS A 6 14.47 6.69 16.16
C CYS A 6 13.10 6.91 15.51
N ASN A 7 13.00 7.00 14.17
CA ASN A 7 11.72 7.25 13.50
C ASN A 7 11.66 6.61 12.11
N GLU A 8 12.04 5.34 11.99
CA GLU A 8 11.96 4.58 10.74
C GLU A 8 10.51 4.57 10.22
N GLU A 9 9.57 4.15 11.06
CA GLU A 9 8.15 4.00 10.78
C GLU A 9 7.41 5.34 10.48
N THR A 10 8.06 6.47 10.76
CA THR A 10 7.46 7.80 10.62
C THR A 10 8.21 8.73 9.67
N GLY A 11 8.94 8.15 8.70
CA GLY A 11 9.54 8.87 7.59
C GLY A 11 11.03 9.16 7.71
N SER A 12 11.76 8.45 8.59
CA SER A 12 13.25 8.39 8.61
C SER A 12 14.00 9.73 8.72
N LYS A 13 13.39 10.79 9.27
CA LYS A 13 14.01 12.13 9.42
C LYS A 13 15.33 12.12 10.17
N CYS A 14 15.54 11.15 11.07
CA CYS A 14 16.82 10.97 11.74
C CYS A 14 17.94 10.61 10.76
N MET A 15 17.64 9.90 9.66
CA MET A 15 18.61 9.58 8.63
C MET A 15 18.85 10.76 7.67
N GLU A 16 17.84 11.59 7.43
CA GLU A 16 18.03 12.87 6.72
C GLU A 16 19.05 13.73 7.46
N HIS A 17 18.87 13.91 8.78
CA HIS A 17 19.83 14.64 9.60
C HIS A 17 21.22 13.98 9.61
N TYR A 18 21.29 12.65 9.69
CA TYR A 18 22.57 11.94 9.59
C TYR A 18 23.31 12.26 8.28
N ASN A 19 22.61 12.28 7.16
CA ASN A 19 23.18 12.61 5.84
C ASN A 19 23.70 14.05 5.75
N GLU A 20 23.15 14.99 6.53
CA GLU A 20 23.61 16.38 6.57
C GLU A 20 24.91 16.55 7.35
N VAL A 21 25.12 15.74 8.40
CA VAL A 21 26.22 15.97 9.37
C VAL A 21 27.33 14.91 9.33
N ALA A 22 27.10 13.79 8.68
CA ALA A 22 28.05 12.67 8.67
C ALA A 22 28.66 12.44 7.29
N GLU A 23 29.83 11.78 7.29
CA GLU A 23 30.43 11.31 6.06
C GLU A 23 29.61 10.23 5.38
N GLU A 24 29.61 10.21 4.06
CA GLU A 24 28.96 9.20 3.24
C GLU A 24 29.48 7.79 3.61
N LEU A 25 28.55 6.84 3.67
CA LEU A 25 28.86 5.44 3.96
C LEU A 25 29.45 4.77 2.72
N SER A 26 30.53 4.02 2.92
CA SER A 26 31.17 3.26 1.84
C SER A 26 30.29 2.06 1.42
N CYS A 27 29.76 1.34 2.40
CA CYS A 27 28.76 0.27 2.25
C CYS A 27 28.22 -0.13 3.62
N GLY A 28 27.07 -0.82 3.64
CA GLY A 28 26.51 -1.35 4.86
C GLY A 28 25.18 -2.05 4.63
N PHE A 29 24.54 -2.41 5.74
CA PHE A 29 23.19 -2.97 5.70
C PHE A 29 22.38 -2.52 6.92
N THR A 30 21.04 -2.60 6.79
CA THR A 30 20.10 -2.48 7.90
C THR A 30 19.45 -3.84 8.18
N PRO A 31 19.45 -4.32 9.44
CA PRO A 31 18.79 -5.58 9.80
C PRO A 31 17.30 -5.35 10.09
N ASP A 32 16.53 -5.04 9.06
CA ASP A 32 15.14 -4.60 9.15
C ASP A 32 14.29 -5.13 7.98
N ALA A 33 14.53 -6.35 7.58
CA ALA A 33 13.77 -7.04 6.52
C ALA A 33 14.11 -8.53 6.49
N SER A 34 13.92 -9.16 5.35
CA SER A 34 14.09 -10.60 5.19
C SER A 34 15.49 -11.00 4.72
N PHE A 35 15.91 -12.22 5.09
CA PHE A 35 17.00 -12.93 4.44
C PHE A 35 16.55 -13.53 3.08
N PRO A 36 17.48 -13.79 2.13
CA PRO A 36 18.96 -13.67 2.23
C PRO A 36 19.49 -12.24 2.13
N CYS A 37 18.88 -11.36 1.38
CA CYS A 37 19.04 -9.91 1.42
C CYS A 37 18.06 -9.22 0.47
N ILE A 38 17.74 -7.98 0.75
CA ILE A 38 16.86 -7.14 -0.05
C ILE A 38 17.76 -6.21 -0.86
N HIS A 39 17.88 -6.52 -2.16
CA HIS A 39 18.71 -5.72 -3.07
C HIS A 39 17.92 -4.61 -3.78
N GLY A 40 16.63 -4.54 -3.55
CA GLY A 40 15.77 -3.48 -4.05
C GLY A 40 14.50 -3.30 -3.20
N GLU A 41 14.06 -2.06 -3.11
CA GLU A 41 12.83 -1.64 -2.45
C GLU A 41 12.03 -0.78 -3.41
N LYS A 42 10.76 -1.12 -3.66
CA LYS A 42 9.91 -0.37 -4.61
C LYS A 42 9.81 1.10 -4.24
N GLY A 43 9.65 1.95 -5.24
CA GLY A 43 9.31 3.34 -5.03
C GLY A 43 7.94 3.49 -4.36
N LEU A 44 7.68 4.66 -3.82
CA LEU A 44 6.44 5.00 -3.13
C LEU A 44 5.84 6.28 -3.71
N LEU A 45 4.53 6.25 -3.95
CA LEU A 45 3.74 7.44 -4.22
C LEU A 45 2.48 7.39 -3.38
N GLN A 46 2.31 8.34 -2.49
CA GLN A 46 1.13 8.48 -1.63
C GLN A 46 0.35 9.72 -2.01
N MET A 47 -0.95 9.54 -2.17
CA MET A 47 -1.87 10.59 -2.60
C MET A 47 -3.15 10.55 -1.78
N MET A 48 -3.84 11.66 -1.76
CA MET A 48 -5.23 11.76 -1.33
C MET A 48 -6.08 12.12 -2.54
N ALA A 49 -7.13 11.36 -2.82
CA ALA A 49 -8.17 11.73 -3.76
C ALA A 49 -9.35 12.35 -3.02
N TYR A 50 -9.95 13.38 -3.61
CA TYR A 50 -11.07 14.14 -3.02
C TYR A 50 -12.24 14.20 -4.00
N SER A 51 -13.46 14.07 -3.48
CA SER A 51 -14.67 14.35 -4.23
C SER A 51 -14.79 15.84 -4.57
N LYS A 52 -15.22 16.16 -5.79
CA LYS A 52 -15.68 17.51 -6.19
C LYS A 52 -17.19 17.62 -6.04
N ASN A 53 -17.88 16.54 -6.37
CA ASN A 53 -19.33 16.42 -6.31
C ASN A 53 -19.69 15.02 -5.80
N THR A 54 -20.65 14.91 -4.89
CA THR A 54 -21.13 13.60 -4.43
C THR A 54 -22.47 13.73 -3.72
N LYS A 55 -23.30 12.70 -3.83
CA LYS A 55 -24.51 12.51 -3.03
C LYS A 55 -24.25 11.65 -1.80
N ILE A 56 -23.06 11.04 -1.68
CA ILE A 56 -22.71 10.27 -0.49
C ILE A 56 -22.76 11.20 0.72
N ILE A 57 -23.52 10.81 1.73
CA ILE A 57 -23.73 11.60 2.95
C ILE A 57 -22.51 11.51 3.87
N SER A 58 -21.98 10.30 4.02
CA SER A 58 -20.74 10.07 4.75
C SER A 58 -20.08 8.77 4.31
N ALA A 59 -18.75 8.74 4.43
CA ALA A 59 -17.93 7.56 4.26
C ALA A 59 -16.85 7.57 5.35
N ASP A 60 -16.64 6.42 5.99
CA ASP A 60 -15.60 6.22 7.00
C ASP A 60 -15.07 4.79 6.88
N GLY A 61 -13.76 4.60 6.91
CA GLY A 61 -13.15 3.28 6.85
C GLY A 61 -11.64 3.33 6.78
N GLY A 62 -11.03 2.27 7.33
CA GLY A 62 -9.58 2.12 7.40
C GLY A 62 -8.89 3.05 8.40
N PHE A 63 -7.65 2.73 8.75
CA PHE A 63 -6.89 3.46 9.77
C PHE A 63 -5.50 3.88 9.31
N VAL A 64 -4.95 3.25 8.27
CA VAL A 64 -3.59 3.47 7.79
C VAL A 64 -3.51 3.50 6.27
N PHE A 65 -2.54 4.22 5.74
CA PHE A 65 -2.29 4.36 4.31
C PHE A 65 -1.87 3.04 3.65
N ASN A 66 -1.00 2.32 4.30
CA ASN A 66 -0.24 1.20 3.76
C ASN A 66 -0.89 -0.18 3.98
N ALA A 67 -2.19 -0.22 4.20
CA ALA A 67 -2.95 -1.45 4.30
C ALA A 67 -4.25 -1.39 3.50
N VAL A 68 -4.70 -2.53 3.01
CA VAL A 68 -6.03 -2.71 2.43
C VAL A 68 -7.08 -2.44 3.50
N CYS A 69 -8.05 -1.58 3.21
CA CYS A 69 -9.14 -1.27 4.13
C CYS A 69 -9.97 -2.51 4.44
N ASP A 70 -9.93 -2.95 5.69
CA ASP A 70 -10.62 -4.16 6.16
C ASP A 70 -12.08 -3.91 6.56
N SER A 71 -12.46 -2.64 6.81
CA SER A 71 -13.85 -2.32 7.16
C SER A 71 -14.20 -0.88 6.79
N SER A 72 -15.41 -0.69 6.29
CA SER A 72 -15.94 0.63 5.95
C SER A 72 -17.42 0.76 6.23
N THR A 73 -17.86 1.99 6.46
CA THR A 73 -19.29 2.35 6.51
C THR A 73 -19.53 3.52 5.55
N ILE A 74 -20.42 3.33 4.60
CA ILE A 74 -20.81 4.34 3.60
C ILE A 74 -22.31 4.60 3.72
N VAL A 75 -22.69 5.87 3.80
CA VAL A 75 -24.09 6.31 3.93
C VAL A 75 -24.47 7.10 2.68
N VAL A 76 -25.57 6.70 2.06
CA VAL A 76 -26.12 7.33 0.86
C VAL A 76 -27.58 7.70 1.06
N PRO A 77 -28.15 8.64 0.28
CA PRO A 77 -29.62 8.88 0.28
C PRO A 77 -30.36 7.61 -0.12
N ALA A 78 -31.51 7.36 0.52
CA ALA A 78 -32.39 6.29 0.12
C ALA A 78 -33.06 6.61 -1.22
N GLU A 79 -33.03 5.63 -2.12
CA GLU A 79 -33.74 5.66 -3.41
C GLU A 79 -34.61 4.41 -3.50
N GLU A 80 -35.73 4.49 -4.22
CA GLU A 80 -36.68 3.37 -4.36
C GLU A 80 -36.00 2.08 -4.82
N GLY A 81 -36.08 1.02 -4.03
CA GLY A 81 -35.53 -0.30 -4.31
C GLY A 81 -34.00 -0.38 -4.30
N LEU A 82 -33.28 0.68 -3.87
CA LEU A 82 -31.81 0.68 -3.83
C LEU A 82 -31.28 -0.31 -2.79
N LYS A 83 -31.93 -0.40 -1.63
CA LYS A 83 -31.53 -1.33 -0.56
C LYS A 83 -31.52 -2.78 -1.05
N GLU A 84 -32.61 -3.22 -1.65
CA GLU A 84 -32.76 -4.57 -2.16
C GLU A 84 -31.74 -4.90 -3.25
N ARG A 85 -31.47 -3.93 -4.14
CA ARG A 85 -30.44 -4.09 -5.18
C ARG A 85 -29.04 -4.18 -4.57
N LEU A 86 -28.72 -3.36 -3.55
CA LEU A 86 -27.44 -3.42 -2.82
C LEU A 86 -27.27 -4.76 -2.11
N GLU A 87 -28.27 -5.23 -1.38
CA GLU A 87 -28.22 -6.53 -0.71
C GLU A 87 -27.98 -7.67 -1.72
N ALA A 88 -28.63 -7.63 -2.87
CA ALA A 88 -28.42 -8.63 -3.93
C ALA A 88 -27.01 -8.63 -4.50
N VAL A 89 -26.43 -7.46 -4.76
CA VAL A 89 -25.06 -7.36 -5.30
C VAL A 89 -24.02 -7.71 -4.25
N LEU A 90 -24.19 -7.25 -3.00
CA LEU A 90 -23.27 -7.54 -1.90
C LEU A 90 -23.20 -9.04 -1.58
N ALA A 91 -24.28 -9.77 -1.73
CA ALA A 91 -24.34 -11.22 -1.51
C ALA A 91 -23.43 -12.02 -2.47
N GLU A 92 -23.03 -11.44 -3.60
CA GLU A 92 -22.15 -12.08 -4.59
C GLU A 92 -20.66 -11.73 -4.39
N THR A 93 -20.34 -10.88 -3.38
CA THR A 93 -18.98 -10.41 -3.13
C THR A 93 -18.16 -11.37 -2.27
N LYS A 94 -16.85 -11.09 -2.17
CA LYS A 94 -15.90 -11.78 -1.27
C LYS A 94 -15.78 -11.12 0.11
N LEU A 95 -16.69 -10.20 0.47
CA LEU A 95 -16.70 -9.60 1.81
C LEU A 95 -16.92 -10.67 2.88
N GLN A 96 -16.25 -10.54 4.01
CA GLN A 96 -16.45 -11.44 5.17
C GLN A 96 -17.81 -11.20 5.84
N GLU A 97 -18.26 -9.95 5.84
CA GLU A 97 -19.52 -9.52 6.43
C GLU A 97 -20.00 -8.24 5.74
N TYR A 98 -21.30 -8.08 5.61
CA TYR A 98 -21.89 -6.80 5.23
C TYR A 98 -23.25 -6.62 5.95
N LYS A 99 -23.67 -5.37 6.07
CA LYS A 99 -24.97 -5.01 6.62
C LYS A 99 -25.50 -3.77 5.90
N VAL A 100 -26.75 -3.85 5.43
CA VAL A 100 -27.44 -2.70 4.82
C VAL A 100 -28.64 -2.35 5.69
N THR A 101 -28.71 -1.11 6.14
CA THR A 101 -29.85 -0.60 6.93
C THR A 101 -30.40 0.65 6.26
N GLU A 102 -31.73 0.79 6.29
CA GLU A 102 -32.39 1.98 5.78
C GLU A 102 -33.21 2.62 6.91
N GLU A 103 -32.85 3.86 7.24
CA GLU A 103 -33.51 4.65 8.26
C GLU A 103 -33.50 6.13 7.89
N ASN A 104 -34.57 6.85 8.19
CA ASN A 104 -34.66 8.32 8.01
C ASN A 104 -34.31 8.82 6.60
N GLY A 105 -34.63 8.06 5.55
CA GLY A 105 -34.34 8.43 4.18
C GLY A 105 -32.87 8.24 3.79
N GLN A 106 -32.11 7.45 4.53
CA GLN A 106 -30.71 7.14 4.28
C GLN A 106 -30.50 5.62 4.30
N ILE A 107 -29.56 5.16 3.49
CA ILE A 107 -29.08 3.78 3.49
C ILE A 107 -27.63 3.79 4.01
N SER A 108 -27.39 3.04 5.08
CA SER A 108 -26.05 2.78 5.62
C SER A 108 -25.59 1.40 5.21
N ILE A 109 -24.40 1.33 4.62
CA ILE A 109 -23.75 0.12 4.12
C ILE A 109 -22.49 -0.10 4.94
N TYR A 110 -22.50 -1.08 5.82
CA TYR A 110 -21.30 -1.59 6.48
C TYR A 110 -20.73 -2.75 5.66
N ALA A 111 -19.43 -2.75 5.46
CA ALA A 111 -18.70 -3.80 4.76
C ALA A 111 -17.44 -4.19 5.53
N LYS A 112 -17.17 -5.51 5.63
CA LYS A 112 -15.96 -6.07 6.22
C LYS A 112 -15.24 -6.94 5.20
N GLY A 113 -14.04 -6.51 4.82
CA GLY A 113 -13.15 -7.19 3.90
C GLY A 113 -12.08 -8.01 4.62
N VAL A 114 -10.91 -8.11 3.99
CA VAL A 114 -9.72 -8.82 4.52
C VAL A 114 -8.53 -7.86 4.44
N PRO A 115 -7.83 -7.59 5.54
CA PRO A 115 -6.65 -6.73 5.51
C PRO A 115 -5.49 -7.41 4.77
N ALA A 116 -4.64 -6.60 4.15
CA ALA A 116 -3.36 -6.99 3.58
C ALA A 116 -2.44 -5.76 3.51
N HIS A 117 -1.15 -5.96 3.40
CA HIS A 117 -0.22 -4.85 3.20
C HIS A 117 -0.37 -4.24 1.80
N ALA A 118 -0.19 -2.92 1.65
CA ALA A 118 -0.34 -2.22 0.37
C ALA A 118 0.62 -2.70 -0.74
N SER A 119 1.71 -3.38 -0.39
CA SER A 119 2.62 -4.00 -1.36
C SER A 119 2.12 -5.33 -1.91
N THR A 120 1.14 -5.95 -1.27
CA THR A 120 0.51 -7.22 -1.66
C THR A 120 -1.01 -7.14 -1.55
N PRO A 121 -1.65 -6.12 -2.14
CA PRO A 121 -3.07 -5.83 -1.89
C PRO A 121 -4.01 -6.91 -2.42
N THR A 122 -3.56 -7.72 -3.35
CA THR A 122 -4.31 -8.85 -3.92
C THR A 122 -4.56 -10.00 -2.92
N LEU A 123 -3.83 -10.01 -1.79
CA LEU A 123 -4.08 -10.95 -0.68
C LEU A 123 -5.25 -10.50 0.21
N GLY A 124 -5.70 -9.26 0.06
CA GLY A 124 -6.80 -8.69 0.82
C GLY A 124 -8.10 -8.60 0.03
N VAL A 125 -9.13 -8.09 0.71
CA VAL A 125 -10.42 -7.68 0.12
C VAL A 125 -10.72 -6.28 0.63
N ASN A 126 -10.65 -5.29 -0.25
CA ASN A 126 -10.85 -3.89 0.12
C ASN A 126 -12.33 -3.56 0.32
N ALA A 127 -12.73 -3.29 1.55
CA ALA A 127 -14.12 -2.98 1.90
C ALA A 127 -14.64 -1.72 1.20
N ILE A 128 -13.79 -0.70 1.00
CA ILE A 128 -14.17 0.53 0.29
C ILE A 128 -14.43 0.22 -1.19
N GLY A 129 -13.46 -0.38 -1.87
CA GLY A 129 -13.54 -0.66 -3.30
C GLY A 129 -14.72 -1.54 -3.66
N VAL A 130 -14.95 -2.61 -2.88
CA VAL A 130 -16.10 -3.51 -3.07
C VAL A 130 -17.41 -2.76 -2.87
N THR A 131 -17.52 -1.88 -1.87
CA THR A 131 -18.75 -1.11 -1.62
C THR A 131 -19.04 -0.12 -2.75
N PHE A 132 -18.03 0.57 -3.27
CA PHE A 132 -18.19 1.50 -4.41
C PHE A 132 -18.61 0.75 -5.69
N GLU A 133 -18.00 -0.40 -5.96
CA GLU A 133 -18.40 -1.26 -7.07
C GLU A 133 -19.88 -1.74 -6.92
N CYS A 134 -20.30 -2.11 -5.70
CA CYS A 134 -21.68 -2.51 -5.42
C CYS A 134 -22.66 -1.34 -5.58
N LEU A 135 -22.30 -0.12 -5.16
CA LEU A 135 -23.14 1.07 -5.37
C LEU A 135 -23.41 1.30 -6.86
N GLU A 136 -22.39 1.22 -7.70
CA GLU A 136 -22.54 1.37 -9.15
C GLU A 136 -23.40 0.25 -9.75
N LYS A 137 -23.13 -1.02 -9.42
CA LYS A 137 -23.90 -2.19 -9.87
C LYS A 137 -25.36 -2.15 -9.42
N ALA A 138 -25.62 -1.61 -8.24
CA ALA A 138 -26.98 -1.38 -7.74
C ALA A 138 -27.68 -0.20 -8.44
N GLY A 139 -26.99 0.54 -9.30
CA GLY A 139 -27.52 1.64 -10.08
C GLY A 139 -27.56 2.98 -9.34
N PHE A 140 -26.85 3.13 -8.22
CA PHE A 140 -26.66 4.42 -7.56
C PHE A 140 -25.77 5.31 -8.43
N LYS A 141 -26.31 6.44 -8.89
CA LYS A 141 -25.61 7.38 -9.77
C LYS A 141 -25.01 8.51 -8.94
N ASP A 142 -23.68 8.55 -8.90
CA ASP A 142 -22.91 9.52 -8.13
C ASP A 142 -21.56 9.77 -8.80
N ASP A 143 -21.15 11.02 -8.89
CA ASP A 143 -19.95 11.44 -9.60
C ASP A 143 -18.68 10.88 -8.95
N PHE A 144 -18.62 10.84 -7.62
CA PHE A 144 -17.45 10.30 -6.93
C PHE A 144 -17.39 8.76 -6.96
N VAL A 145 -18.54 8.08 -6.98
CA VAL A 145 -18.59 6.62 -7.21
C VAL A 145 -18.07 6.29 -8.60
N GLU A 146 -18.44 7.06 -9.62
CA GLU A 146 -17.94 6.89 -10.98
C GLU A 146 -16.43 7.16 -11.07
N PHE A 147 -15.96 8.26 -10.49
CA PHE A 147 -14.53 8.58 -10.40
C PHE A 147 -13.73 7.47 -9.74
N TYR A 148 -14.19 7.01 -8.57
CA TYR A 148 -13.51 5.96 -7.81
C TYR A 148 -13.42 4.66 -8.62
N ASN A 149 -14.54 4.18 -9.15
CA ASN A 149 -14.58 2.91 -9.88
C ASN A 149 -13.80 2.96 -11.20
N THR A 150 -13.79 4.11 -11.88
CA THR A 150 -13.06 4.31 -13.13
C THR A 150 -11.54 4.32 -12.90
N HIS A 151 -11.08 4.99 -11.85
CA HIS A 151 -9.65 5.28 -11.68
C HIS A 151 -8.97 4.41 -10.62
N ILE A 152 -9.63 4.14 -9.50
CA ILE A 152 -9.06 3.40 -8.38
C ILE A 152 -9.55 1.94 -8.43
N GLY A 153 -10.84 1.73 -8.30
CA GLY A 153 -11.50 0.44 -8.41
C GLY A 153 -10.98 -0.61 -7.43
N THR A 154 -11.10 -1.86 -7.85
CA THR A 154 -10.68 -3.06 -7.08
C THR A 154 -9.50 -3.82 -7.70
N SER A 155 -8.93 -3.34 -8.82
CA SER A 155 -7.92 -4.07 -9.60
C SER A 155 -6.54 -4.16 -8.92
N CYS A 156 -6.22 -3.25 -8.03
CA CYS A 156 -4.94 -3.17 -7.29
C CYS A 156 -3.66 -3.02 -8.15
N ASP A 157 -3.75 -2.91 -9.47
CA ASP A 157 -2.61 -2.85 -10.40
C ASP A 157 -2.48 -1.49 -11.13
N GLY A 158 -3.36 -0.55 -10.80
CA GLY A 158 -3.39 0.77 -11.43
C GLY A 158 -3.95 0.78 -12.86
N GLU A 159 -4.62 -0.29 -13.32
CA GLU A 159 -5.20 -0.37 -14.66
C GLU A 159 -6.14 0.80 -14.96
N GLY A 160 -6.99 1.20 -14.00
CA GLY A 160 -7.94 2.30 -14.14
C GLY A 160 -7.28 3.65 -14.48
N ILE A 161 -6.05 3.87 -14.04
CA ILE A 161 -5.24 5.04 -14.39
C ILE A 161 -4.16 4.74 -15.43
N GLY A 162 -4.22 3.56 -16.07
CA GLY A 162 -3.29 3.12 -17.11
C GLY A 162 -1.85 2.97 -16.62
N LEU A 163 -1.67 2.61 -15.36
CA LEU A 163 -0.38 2.37 -14.71
C LEU A 163 -0.07 0.88 -14.58
N LYS A 164 -0.81 0.01 -15.24
CA LYS A 164 -0.55 -1.43 -15.23
C LYS A 164 0.85 -1.70 -15.78
N PHE A 165 1.77 -1.93 -14.88
CA PHE A 165 3.19 -2.13 -15.19
C PHE A 165 3.78 -3.24 -14.32
N ALA A 166 4.66 -4.05 -14.91
CA ALA A 166 5.43 -5.06 -14.22
C ALA A 166 6.86 -5.09 -14.78
N ASP A 167 7.83 -5.33 -13.91
CA ASP A 167 9.20 -5.65 -14.29
C ASP A 167 9.56 -7.08 -13.83
N GLU A 168 10.81 -7.48 -14.02
CA GLU A 168 11.29 -8.80 -13.56
C GLU A 168 11.28 -8.97 -12.03
N TYR A 169 11.08 -7.88 -11.28
CA TYR A 169 11.07 -7.85 -9.80
C TYR A 169 9.67 -7.69 -9.22
N GLY A 170 8.65 -7.54 -10.06
CA GLY A 170 7.26 -7.51 -9.64
C GLY A 170 6.40 -6.40 -10.27
N GLU A 171 5.14 -6.41 -9.91
CA GLU A 171 4.12 -5.52 -10.46
C GLU A 171 4.01 -4.20 -9.68
N LEU A 172 3.56 -3.12 -10.35
CA LEU A 172 3.03 -1.96 -9.65
C LEU A 172 1.80 -2.37 -8.84
N THR A 173 1.71 -1.90 -7.60
CA THR A 173 0.50 -2.10 -6.80
C THR A 173 -0.13 -0.77 -6.44
N LEU A 174 -1.47 -0.72 -6.43
CA LEU A 174 -2.28 0.39 -5.98
C LEU A 174 -3.20 -0.10 -4.86
N CYS A 175 -3.19 0.61 -3.75
CA CYS A 175 -4.02 0.30 -2.60
C CYS A 175 -4.76 1.55 -2.11
N ASN A 176 -6.05 1.42 -1.83
CA ASN A 176 -6.81 2.40 -1.07
C ASN A 176 -6.95 1.92 0.38
N GLY A 177 -6.30 2.62 1.30
CA GLY A 177 -6.24 2.22 2.71
C GLY A 177 -7.33 2.85 3.58
N MET A 178 -7.72 4.08 3.27
CA MET A 178 -8.64 4.86 4.11
C MET A 178 -9.64 5.65 3.27
N ILE A 179 -10.82 5.86 3.82
CA ILE A 179 -11.82 6.80 3.31
C ILE A 179 -12.40 7.59 4.47
N LYS A 180 -12.67 8.86 4.28
CA LYS A 180 -13.24 9.73 5.30
C LYS A 180 -14.07 10.87 4.71
N THR A 181 -15.10 11.26 5.42
CA THR A 181 -15.85 12.50 5.15
C THR A 181 -15.47 13.56 6.16
N GLU A 182 -15.00 14.71 5.66
CA GLU A 182 -14.74 15.90 6.47
C GLU A 182 -15.27 17.14 5.75
N ASN A 183 -16.05 17.95 6.44
CA ASN A 183 -16.64 19.21 5.89
C ASN A 183 -17.36 18.97 4.55
N ASP A 184 -18.18 17.94 4.47
CA ASP A 184 -18.95 17.55 3.29
C ASP A 184 -18.08 17.13 2.07
N VAL A 185 -16.79 16.93 2.25
CA VAL A 185 -15.86 16.42 1.24
C VAL A 185 -15.47 14.99 1.62
N ILE A 186 -15.60 14.07 0.67
CA ILE A 186 -15.07 12.73 0.82
C ILE A 186 -13.65 12.69 0.31
N SER A 187 -12.76 12.13 1.10
CA SER A 187 -11.38 11.86 0.72
C SER A 187 -11.03 10.39 0.89
N CYS A 188 -10.19 9.88 0.01
CA CYS A 188 -9.63 8.53 0.13
C CYS A 188 -8.14 8.52 -0.20
N THR A 189 -7.41 7.64 0.51
CA THR A 189 -5.96 7.50 0.31
C THR A 189 -5.66 6.62 -0.88
N ILE A 190 -4.54 6.88 -1.55
CA ILE A 190 -3.99 6.02 -2.62
C ILE A 190 -2.51 5.81 -2.31
N ASP A 191 -2.11 4.56 -2.09
CA ASP A 191 -0.72 4.12 -1.92
C ASP A 191 -0.31 3.32 -3.14
N ILE A 192 0.70 3.81 -3.88
CA ILE A 192 1.23 3.13 -5.07
C ILE A 192 2.66 2.69 -4.78
N ARG A 193 2.94 1.39 -4.98
CA ARG A 193 4.29 0.83 -4.94
C ARG A 193 4.82 0.72 -6.35
N VAL A 194 5.85 1.53 -6.62
CA VAL A 194 6.41 1.71 -7.97
C VAL A 194 7.55 0.71 -8.18
N PRO A 195 7.48 -0.14 -9.24
CA PRO A 195 8.56 -1.06 -9.58
C PRO A 195 9.92 -0.38 -9.70
N VAL A 196 10.98 -1.12 -9.38
CA VAL A 196 12.34 -0.55 -9.25
C VAL A 196 12.94 -0.02 -10.55
N THR A 197 12.38 -0.40 -11.68
CA THR A 197 12.79 0.06 -13.01
C THR A 197 12.06 1.32 -13.49
N LEU A 198 11.06 1.80 -12.72
CA LEU A 198 10.32 3.03 -13.00
C LEU A 198 10.74 4.15 -12.05
N LYS A 199 10.63 5.39 -12.55
CA LYS A 199 10.79 6.58 -11.71
C LYS A 199 9.46 6.99 -11.09
N SER A 200 9.45 7.18 -9.79
CA SER A 200 8.24 7.59 -9.06
C SER A 200 7.67 8.92 -9.56
N ASP A 201 8.52 9.83 -10.02
CA ASP A 201 8.09 11.10 -10.61
C ASP A 201 7.37 10.95 -11.96
N GLU A 202 7.70 9.94 -12.76
CA GLU A 202 6.95 9.63 -14.00
C GLU A 202 5.56 9.10 -13.66
N VAL A 203 5.46 8.20 -12.69
CA VAL A 203 4.18 7.67 -12.18
C VAL A 203 3.34 8.81 -11.60
N ARG A 204 3.93 9.72 -10.81
CA ARG A 204 3.26 10.91 -10.28
C ARG A 204 2.61 11.75 -11.38
N ARG A 205 3.39 12.09 -12.44
CA ARG A 205 2.86 12.89 -13.57
C ARG A 205 1.71 12.20 -14.29
N MET A 206 1.75 10.88 -14.43
CA MET A 206 0.66 10.11 -15.00
C MET A 206 -0.59 10.17 -14.11
N CYS A 207 -0.44 10.04 -12.79
CA CYS A 207 -1.53 10.20 -11.85
C CYS A 207 -2.16 11.60 -11.93
N GLU A 208 -1.32 12.65 -11.87
CA GLU A 208 -1.79 14.05 -11.98
C GLU A 208 -2.57 14.31 -13.29
N SER A 209 -2.15 13.69 -14.38
CA SER A 209 -2.81 13.90 -15.69
C SER A 209 -4.12 13.13 -15.86
N ARG A 210 -4.40 12.13 -15.03
CA ARG A 210 -5.51 11.19 -15.20
C ARG A 210 -6.49 11.14 -14.04
N LEU A 211 -6.06 11.54 -12.84
CA LEU A 211 -6.87 11.56 -11.62
C LEU A 211 -7.41 12.94 -11.28
N GLU A 212 -7.35 13.90 -12.23
CA GLU A 212 -8.03 15.18 -12.12
C GLU A 212 -9.03 15.32 -13.25
N ASP A 213 -10.30 15.32 -12.93
CA ASP A 213 -11.41 15.50 -13.85
C ASP A 213 -12.51 16.38 -13.21
N GLU A 214 -13.72 16.37 -13.78
CA GLU A 214 -14.86 17.12 -13.24
C GLU A 214 -15.40 16.56 -11.93
N ASN A 215 -15.12 15.27 -11.62
CA ASN A 215 -15.71 14.51 -10.51
C ASN A 215 -14.77 14.38 -9.30
N GLY A 216 -13.45 14.45 -9.54
CA GLY A 216 -12.46 14.31 -8.50
C GLY A 216 -11.18 15.10 -8.71
N ARG A 217 -10.37 15.20 -7.66
CA ARG A 217 -9.02 15.77 -7.68
C ARG A 217 -8.10 14.99 -6.77
N ILE A 218 -6.79 15.13 -6.96
CA ILE A 218 -5.79 14.54 -6.08
C ILE A 218 -4.87 15.57 -5.43
N GLU A 219 -4.21 15.14 -4.37
CA GLU A 219 -3.12 15.83 -3.71
C GLU A 219 -1.99 14.82 -3.45
N ILE A 220 -0.77 15.16 -3.88
CA ILE A 220 0.41 14.34 -3.61
C ILE A 220 0.87 14.60 -2.18
N LEU A 221 0.94 13.56 -1.37
CA LEU A 221 1.34 13.62 0.04
C LEU A 221 2.77 13.17 0.25
N GLY A 222 3.24 12.21 -0.55
CA GLY A 222 4.58 11.68 -0.42
C GLY A 222 5.04 11.00 -1.71
N ILE A 223 6.33 11.15 -2.00
CA ILE A 223 6.99 10.49 -3.11
C ILE A 223 8.38 10.04 -2.69
N GLY A 224 8.76 8.83 -3.05
CA GLY A 224 10.09 8.27 -2.81
C GLY A 224 10.50 7.37 -3.97
N ASP A 225 11.72 7.56 -4.46
CA ASP A 225 12.27 6.69 -5.48
C ASP A 225 12.59 5.29 -4.92
N ALA A 226 12.68 4.33 -5.83
CA ALA A 226 13.10 2.98 -5.50
C ALA A 226 14.57 2.94 -5.07
N LEU A 227 14.89 2.04 -4.14
CA LEU A 227 16.24 1.57 -3.92
C LEU A 227 16.49 0.40 -4.86
N PHE A 228 17.63 0.37 -5.54
CA PHE A 228 17.96 -0.77 -6.38
C PHE A 228 19.49 -0.96 -6.55
N PHE A 229 19.92 -2.16 -6.25
CA PHE A 229 21.28 -2.66 -6.53
C PHE A 229 21.18 -3.87 -7.47
N PRO A 230 21.96 -3.93 -8.56
CA PRO A 230 22.04 -5.15 -9.37
C PRO A 230 22.43 -6.35 -8.49
N ARG A 231 21.84 -7.51 -8.78
CA ARG A 231 22.13 -8.75 -8.02
C ARG A 231 23.61 -9.10 -7.99
N GLU A 232 24.34 -8.74 -9.03
CA GLU A 232 25.77 -9.01 -9.22
C GLU A 232 26.66 -7.97 -8.53
N SER A 233 26.08 -6.96 -7.87
CA SER A 233 26.87 -5.93 -7.19
C SER A 233 27.71 -6.52 -6.06
N PRO A 234 28.90 -5.95 -5.77
CA PRO A 234 29.78 -6.48 -4.73
C PRO A 234 29.12 -6.57 -3.35
N LEU A 235 28.27 -5.60 -2.98
CA LEU A 235 27.57 -5.59 -1.70
C LEU A 235 26.56 -6.74 -1.60
N VAL A 236 25.72 -6.92 -2.62
CA VAL A 236 24.74 -8.01 -2.66
C VAL A 236 25.43 -9.36 -2.60
N ASN A 237 26.49 -9.55 -3.42
CA ASN A 237 27.25 -10.79 -3.42
C ASN A 237 27.91 -11.08 -2.06
N ALA A 238 28.45 -10.06 -1.39
CA ALA A 238 29.10 -10.24 -0.08
C ALA A 238 28.08 -10.69 0.99
N LEU A 239 26.91 -10.03 1.06
CA LEU A 239 25.87 -10.36 2.02
C LEU A 239 25.20 -11.71 1.71
N TYR A 240 24.91 -11.98 0.44
CA TYR A 240 24.36 -13.27 0.03
C TYR A 240 25.34 -14.41 0.33
N LYS A 241 26.64 -14.20 0.09
CA LYS A 241 27.67 -15.18 0.45
C LYS A 241 27.72 -15.42 1.98
N ALA A 242 27.67 -14.35 2.78
CA ALA A 242 27.65 -14.46 4.23
C ALA A 242 26.45 -15.29 4.71
N TYR A 243 25.25 -15.02 4.16
CA TYR A 243 24.06 -15.79 4.44
C TYR A 243 24.21 -17.28 4.09
N THR A 244 24.69 -17.58 2.87
CA THR A 244 24.82 -18.97 2.42
C THR A 244 25.92 -19.72 3.17
N ASP A 245 27.01 -19.06 3.57
CA ASP A 245 28.09 -19.67 4.35
C ASP A 245 27.62 -20.08 5.75
N VAL A 246 26.70 -19.30 6.36
CA VAL A 246 26.18 -19.57 7.71
C VAL A 246 25.04 -20.57 7.67
N THR A 247 24.07 -20.38 6.77
CA THR A 247 22.82 -21.16 6.75
C THR A 247 22.89 -22.42 5.88
N GLY A 248 23.78 -22.46 4.91
CA GLY A 248 23.80 -23.47 3.85
C GLY A 248 22.66 -23.34 2.83
N ASP A 249 21.80 -22.34 2.98
CA ASP A 249 20.66 -22.12 2.09
C ASP A 249 21.09 -21.45 0.78
N THR A 250 21.01 -22.19 -0.30
CA THR A 250 21.29 -21.72 -1.65
C THR A 250 20.04 -21.62 -2.52
N GLU A 251 18.87 -21.98 -2.01
CA GLU A 251 17.61 -21.95 -2.74
C GLU A 251 17.00 -20.56 -2.76
N ASN A 252 16.96 -19.89 -1.59
CA ASN A 252 16.48 -18.52 -1.48
C ASN A 252 17.49 -17.55 -2.10
N LYS A 253 17.01 -16.59 -2.86
CA LYS A 253 17.83 -15.62 -3.61
C LYS A 253 17.58 -14.21 -3.14
N PRO A 254 18.55 -13.27 -3.35
CA PRO A 254 18.31 -11.85 -3.15
C PRO A 254 17.02 -11.39 -3.83
N MET A 255 16.22 -10.60 -3.13
CA MET A 255 14.87 -10.21 -3.57
C MET A 255 14.63 -8.71 -3.54
N VAL A 256 13.54 -8.30 -4.17
CA VAL A 256 12.99 -6.93 -4.10
C VAL A 256 11.71 -6.99 -3.27
N ILE A 257 11.53 -6.01 -2.38
CA ILE A 257 10.32 -5.88 -1.57
C ILE A 257 9.50 -4.64 -1.93
N GLY A 258 8.24 -4.65 -1.57
CA GLY A 258 7.34 -3.51 -1.75
C GLY A 258 7.41 -2.49 -0.61
N GLY A 259 8.02 -2.84 0.52
CA GLY A 259 8.24 -1.96 1.66
C GLY A 259 9.46 -1.06 1.49
N GLY A 260 9.82 -0.35 2.54
CA GLY A 260 11.01 0.46 2.61
C GLY A 260 11.64 0.35 4.00
N THR A 261 12.94 0.53 4.10
CA THR A 261 13.71 0.51 5.33
C THR A 261 14.63 1.74 5.38
N TYR A 262 15.44 1.89 6.43
CA TYR A 262 16.50 2.90 6.45
C TYR A 262 17.45 2.84 5.26
N ALA A 263 17.53 1.70 4.55
CA ALA A 263 18.35 1.58 3.35
C ALA A 263 17.98 2.62 2.28
N LYS A 264 16.69 2.96 2.14
CA LYS A 264 16.24 4.02 1.22
C LYS A 264 16.73 5.41 1.58
N SER A 265 16.95 5.65 2.85
CA SER A 265 17.36 6.95 3.37
C SER A 265 18.87 7.15 3.38
N LEU A 266 19.65 6.10 3.13
CA LEU A 266 21.12 6.11 3.18
C LEU A 266 21.71 5.62 1.86
N LYS A 267 22.87 6.15 1.47
CA LYS A 267 23.58 5.66 0.30
C LYS A 267 24.36 4.39 0.61
N ASN A 268 24.51 3.52 -0.39
CA ASN A 268 25.33 2.31 -0.34
C ASN A 268 24.90 1.30 0.74
N ILE A 269 23.63 1.31 1.11
CA ILE A 269 23.02 0.44 2.12
C ILE A 269 21.91 -0.38 1.47
N ILE A 270 21.79 -1.65 1.87
CA ILE A 270 20.65 -2.53 1.55
C ILE A 270 20.12 -3.18 2.82
N ALA A 271 18.93 -3.76 2.77
CA ALA A 271 18.41 -4.49 3.92
C ALA A 271 18.87 -5.97 3.92
N PHE A 272 19.13 -6.52 5.14
CA PHE A 272 19.68 -7.85 5.32
C PHE A 272 19.22 -8.44 6.65
N GLY A 273 18.21 -9.32 6.62
CA GLY A 273 17.61 -9.94 7.79
C GLY A 273 16.89 -8.94 8.73
N PRO A 274 16.37 -9.42 9.90
CA PRO A 274 16.59 -10.74 10.49
C PRO A 274 15.55 -11.82 10.13
N GLU A 275 14.57 -11.55 9.29
CA GLU A 275 13.50 -12.48 9.00
C GLU A 275 13.99 -13.66 8.16
N LYS A 276 13.79 -14.89 8.65
CA LYS A 276 14.13 -16.11 7.94
C LYS A 276 13.04 -16.48 6.93
N PRO A 277 13.41 -16.99 5.73
CA PRO A 277 12.43 -17.44 4.75
C PRO A 277 11.46 -18.49 5.32
N GLY A 278 10.18 -18.39 4.96
CA GLY A 278 9.14 -19.36 5.31
C GLY A 278 8.57 -19.23 6.73
N ILE A 279 8.94 -18.21 7.48
CA ILE A 279 8.38 -17.91 8.80
C ILE A 279 7.55 -16.62 8.70
N ASP A 280 6.30 -16.68 9.14
CA ASP A 280 5.46 -15.51 9.31
C ASP A 280 5.71 -14.90 10.70
N TYR A 281 6.48 -13.83 10.73
CA TYR A 281 6.84 -13.10 11.97
C TYR A 281 5.72 -12.16 12.45
N ARG A 282 4.59 -12.10 11.76
CA ARG A 282 3.44 -11.24 12.09
C ARG A 282 3.78 -9.77 12.14
N ILE A 283 4.66 -9.31 11.25
CA ILE A 283 5.16 -7.95 11.19
C ILE A 283 3.98 -6.96 11.12
N HIS A 284 4.07 -5.87 11.89
CA HIS A 284 3.01 -4.86 12.06
C HIS A 284 1.66 -5.42 12.52
N SER A 285 1.67 -6.58 13.18
CA SER A 285 0.47 -7.24 13.67
C SER A 285 0.55 -7.55 15.17
N ALA A 286 -0.59 -7.85 15.78
CA ALA A 286 -0.61 -8.30 17.17
C ALA A 286 0.23 -9.59 17.35
N ASP A 287 0.98 -9.65 18.45
CA ASP A 287 1.91 -10.75 18.77
C ASP A 287 3.04 -10.91 17.75
N GLU A 288 3.52 -9.84 17.16
CA GLU A 288 4.79 -9.83 16.42
C GLU A 288 5.91 -10.38 17.26
N PHE A 289 6.78 -11.19 16.67
CA PHE A 289 7.85 -11.86 17.40
C PHE A 289 9.12 -12.00 16.57
N ILE A 290 10.23 -12.26 17.23
CA ILE A 290 11.48 -12.73 16.62
C ILE A 290 11.95 -14.01 17.31
N LEU A 291 12.54 -14.93 16.54
CA LEU A 291 13.12 -16.15 17.09
C LEU A 291 14.47 -15.86 17.75
N VAL A 292 14.61 -16.15 19.04
CA VAL A 292 15.89 -15.98 19.77
C VAL A 292 17.00 -16.79 19.11
N SER A 293 16.73 -18.02 18.68
CA SER A 293 17.70 -18.85 17.94
C SER A 293 18.16 -18.22 16.62
N GLY A 294 17.33 -17.37 16.00
CA GLY A 294 17.69 -16.63 14.78
C GLY A 294 18.58 -15.43 15.06
N MET A 295 18.62 -14.96 16.30
CA MET A 295 19.50 -13.84 16.70
C MET A 295 20.91 -14.32 17.09
N GLU A 296 21.10 -15.60 17.34
CA GLU A 296 22.37 -16.20 17.72
C GLU A 296 23.23 -16.66 16.53
N GLU A 297 22.62 -16.79 15.37
CA GLU A 297 23.27 -17.12 14.09
C GLU A 297 23.84 -15.88 13.40
#